data_35865670d9210d050631c6d9afd1be7e
#
_entry.id   35865670d9210d050631c6d9afd1be7e
#
_cell.length_a   1.000
_cell.length_b   1.000
_cell.length_c   1.000
_cell.angle_alpha   90.00
_cell.angle_beta   90.00
_cell.angle_gamma   90.00
#
_symmetry.space_group_name_H-M   'P 1'
#
loop_
_entity.id
_entity.type
_entity.pdbx_description
1 polymer ?
#
loop_
_entity_poly.entity_id
_entity_poly.type
_entity_poly.pdbx_seq_one_letter_code
_entity_poly.pdbx_strand_id
1 'polypeptide(L)'
;MLDDVPSILWGEDSNRVYVHVHGKMSRKEYAESFAAIAETKGCQTLSFDLPEHGERTDSERCDVWNGVADLRTISDYAFANWERVSLYACSIGAYFSLNAYNAMPFEKALFHSPIVDMERLVKNMMLWSGVTEAELESKKEIPSSVDTLRWDYYQYIISHPITQWNIPTAIL
;
A
#
# COMPACT_ATOMS: atom_id res chain seq x y z
N MET A 1 17.59 -4.22 -3.13
CA MET A 1 17.18 -3.14 -2.20
C MET A 1 17.17 -1.83 -2.94
N LEU A 2 16.16 -1.01 -2.72
CA LEU A 2 16.04 0.34 -3.27
C LEU A 2 15.95 1.30 -2.07
N ASP A 3 17.00 2.13 -1.85
CA ASP A 3 17.09 3.07 -0.73
C ASP A 3 16.66 2.45 0.62
N ASP A 4 17.25 1.31 0.96
CA ASP A 4 16.96 0.48 2.13
C ASP A 4 15.58 -0.22 2.15
N VAL A 5 14.77 -0.12 1.09
CA VAL A 5 13.53 -0.87 0.95
C VAL A 5 13.81 -2.22 0.27
N PRO A 6 13.63 -3.36 0.96
CA PRO A 6 13.81 -4.69 0.37
C PRO A 6 12.86 -4.89 -0.82
N SER A 7 13.41 -5.21 -1.99
CA SER A 7 12.67 -5.26 -3.24
C SER A 7 13.10 -6.44 -4.10
N ILE A 8 12.20 -6.91 -4.97
CA ILE A 8 12.47 -7.92 -6.00
C ILE A 8 11.96 -7.39 -7.34
N LEU A 9 12.79 -7.51 -8.37
CA LEU A 9 12.41 -7.32 -9.75
C LEU A 9 12.21 -8.68 -10.41
N TRP A 10 11.02 -8.92 -10.94
CA TRP A 10 10.60 -10.16 -11.57
C TRP A 10 10.47 -9.99 -13.08
N GLY A 11 10.71 -11.05 -13.83
CA GLY A 11 10.48 -11.15 -15.26
C GLY A 11 11.67 -10.70 -16.12
N GLU A 12 11.62 -11.07 -17.40
CA GLU A 12 12.59 -10.70 -18.41
C GLU A 12 12.60 -9.19 -18.68
N ASP A 13 13.71 -8.68 -19.21
CA ASP A 13 13.88 -7.26 -19.48
C ASP A 13 12.77 -6.68 -20.36
N SER A 14 12.23 -5.54 -19.95
CA SER A 14 11.07 -4.90 -20.58
C SER A 14 11.08 -3.39 -20.31
N ASN A 15 10.49 -2.60 -21.21
CA ASN A 15 10.24 -1.17 -20.97
C ASN A 15 8.94 -0.91 -20.19
N ARG A 16 8.29 -1.98 -19.67
CA ARG A 16 7.03 -1.94 -18.92
C ARG A 16 7.17 -2.61 -17.56
N VAL A 17 6.66 -1.97 -16.51
CA VAL A 17 6.69 -2.53 -15.17
C VAL A 17 5.35 -2.34 -14.45
N TYR A 18 5.01 -3.30 -13.62
CA TYR A 18 4.04 -3.12 -12.54
C TYR A 18 4.78 -2.87 -11.22
N VAL A 19 4.48 -1.77 -10.55
CA VAL A 19 4.77 -1.60 -9.13
C VAL A 19 3.74 -2.42 -8.36
N HIS A 20 4.18 -3.41 -7.59
CA HIS A 20 3.32 -4.33 -6.85
C HIS A 20 3.37 -4.00 -5.35
N VAL A 21 2.25 -3.49 -4.82
CA VAL A 21 2.07 -3.12 -3.41
C VAL A 21 1.21 -4.18 -2.73
N HIS A 22 1.82 -4.93 -1.82
CA HIS A 22 1.13 -6.01 -1.11
C HIS A 22 0.19 -5.50 0.00
N GLY A 23 -0.65 -6.38 0.54
CA GLY A 23 -1.53 -6.11 1.68
C GLY A 23 -0.89 -6.44 3.03
N LYS A 24 -1.65 -6.24 4.13
CA LYS A 24 -1.22 -6.62 5.47
C LYS A 24 -0.97 -8.13 5.56
N MET A 25 -0.01 -8.54 6.40
CA MET A 25 0.43 -9.94 6.60
C MET A 25 0.99 -10.60 5.33
N SER A 26 1.45 -9.81 4.37
CA SER A 26 2.04 -10.25 3.12
C SER A 26 3.50 -9.78 3.02
N ARG A 27 4.15 -10.02 1.88
CA ARG A 27 5.53 -9.63 1.63
C ARG A 27 5.84 -9.64 0.13
N LYS A 28 6.98 -9.09 -0.27
CA LYS A 28 7.38 -8.92 -1.67
C LYS A 28 7.38 -10.23 -2.48
N GLU A 29 7.73 -11.38 -1.85
CA GLU A 29 7.79 -12.67 -2.54
C GLU A 29 6.40 -13.16 -3.01
N TYR A 30 5.33 -12.73 -2.35
CA TYR A 30 3.96 -13.14 -2.74
C TYR A 30 3.48 -12.48 -4.05
N ALA A 31 4.29 -11.60 -4.64
CA ALA A 31 4.08 -11.10 -5.99
C ALA A 31 4.34 -12.16 -7.09
N GLU A 32 5.00 -13.30 -6.79
CA GLU A 32 5.45 -14.29 -7.77
C GLU A 32 4.35 -14.70 -8.75
N SER A 33 3.17 -15.07 -8.25
CA SER A 33 2.05 -15.51 -9.09
C SER A 33 1.54 -14.40 -10.03
N PHE A 34 1.49 -13.16 -9.54
CA PHE A 34 1.14 -12.00 -10.36
C PHE A 34 2.24 -11.72 -11.39
N ALA A 35 3.49 -11.76 -10.96
CA ALA A 35 4.67 -11.50 -11.80
C ALA A 35 4.74 -12.49 -12.97
N ALA A 36 4.50 -13.79 -12.72
CA ALA A 36 4.46 -14.79 -13.78
C ALA A 36 3.39 -14.47 -14.85
N ILE A 37 2.23 -13.97 -14.45
CA ILE A 37 1.18 -13.54 -15.39
C ILE A 37 1.59 -12.25 -16.13
N ALA A 38 2.15 -11.26 -15.42
CA ALA A 38 2.59 -10.00 -16.01
C ALA A 38 3.68 -10.21 -17.05
N GLU A 39 4.62 -11.13 -16.81
CA GLU A 39 5.68 -11.51 -17.73
C GLU A 39 5.13 -12.05 -19.05
N THR A 40 4.07 -12.88 -19.03
CA THR A 40 3.40 -13.35 -20.27
C THR A 40 2.80 -12.22 -21.11
N LYS A 41 2.66 -11.02 -20.52
CA LYS A 41 2.17 -9.80 -21.16
C LYS A 41 3.31 -8.81 -21.49
N GLY A 42 4.55 -9.24 -21.34
CA GLY A 42 5.73 -8.42 -21.59
C GLY A 42 5.90 -7.30 -20.57
N CYS A 43 5.59 -7.55 -19.30
CA CYS A 43 5.77 -6.59 -18.21
C CYS A 43 6.63 -7.21 -17.11
N GLN A 44 7.59 -6.46 -16.60
CA GLN A 44 8.25 -6.77 -15.34
C GLN A 44 7.33 -6.46 -14.15
N THR A 45 7.67 -6.97 -12.99
CA THR A 45 7.01 -6.63 -11.73
C THR A 45 8.05 -6.26 -10.69
N LEU A 46 7.94 -5.06 -10.13
CA LEU A 46 8.74 -4.58 -9.01
C LEU A 46 7.92 -4.70 -7.73
N SER A 47 8.26 -5.65 -6.87
CA SER A 47 7.64 -5.84 -5.57
C SER A 47 8.59 -5.42 -4.44
N PHE A 48 8.06 -5.00 -3.31
CA PHE A 48 8.83 -4.55 -2.15
C PHE A 48 8.08 -4.81 -0.85
N ASP A 49 8.82 -4.84 0.27
CA ASP A 49 8.23 -5.01 1.59
C ASP A 49 7.76 -3.67 2.16
N LEU A 50 6.50 -3.59 2.56
CA LEU A 50 5.97 -2.48 3.36
C LEU A 50 6.59 -2.48 4.77
N PRO A 51 6.55 -1.34 5.50
CA PRO A 51 6.99 -1.30 6.90
C PRO A 51 6.35 -2.41 7.74
N GLU A 52 7.07 -2.97 8.70
CA GLU A 52 6.69 -4.10 9.56
C GLU A 52 6.41 -5.42 8.80
N HIS A 53 6.75 -5.53 7.51
CA HIS A 53 6.52 -6.74 6.71
C HIS A 53 7.81 -7.29 6.11
N GLY A 54 7.80 -8.58 5.79
CA GLY A 54 8.90 -9.27 5.12
C GLY A 54 10.23 -9.14 5.88
N GLU A 55 11.23 -8.54 5.25
CA GLU A 55 12.54 -8.30 5.86
C GLU A 55 12.59 -7.03 6.74
N ARG A 56 11.45 -6.35 6.94
CA ARG A 56 11.33 -5.09 7.70
C ARG A 56 10.56 -5.22 9.01
N THR A 57 10.55 -6.40 9.62
CA THR A 57 9.78 -6.67 10.86
C THR A 57 10.19 -5.79 12.05
N ASP A 58 11.42 -5.27 12.07
CA ASP A 58 11.94 -4.39 13.13
C ASP A 58 12.04 -2.92 12.68
N SER A 59 11.39 -2.57 11.57
CA SER A 59 11.42 -1.24 10.99
C SER A 59 10.32 -0.33 11.55
N GLU A 60 10.15 0.81 10.91
CA GLU A 60 9.06 1.75 11.17
C GLU A 60 7.69 1.08 11.05
N ARG A 61 6.71 1.59 11.80
CA ARG A 61 5.34 1.06 11.80
C ARG A 61 4.70 1.11 10.42
N CYS A 62 3.86 0.11 10.13
CA CYS A 62 3.04 0.05 8.92
C CYS A 62 1.85 1.01 9.04
N ASP A 63 2.15 2.30 8.94
CA ASP A 63 1.15 3.36 8.87
C ASP A 63 1.23 4.13 7.54
N VAL A 64 0.24 5.00 7.31
CA VAL A 64 0.08 5.64 6.01
C VAL A 64 1.26 6.55 5.65
N TRP A 65 1.86 7.28 6.60
CA TRP A 65 2.97 8.20 6.29
C TRP A 65 4.26 7.45 5.96
N ASN A 66 4.59 6.37 6.67
CA ASN A 66 5.74 5.53 6.37
C ASN A 66 5.52 4.76 5.06
N GLY A 67 4.34 4.14 4.89
CA GLY A 67 4.00 3.47 3.64
C GLY A 67 4.03 4.42 2.43
N VAL A 68 3.51 5.63 2.54
CA VAL A 68 3.54 6.64 1.46
C VAL A 68 4.97 7.08 1.13
N ALA A 69 5.85 7.21 2.13
CA ALA A 69 7.26 7.54 1.90
C ALA A 69 7.96 6.45 1.06
N ASP A 70 7.79 5.18 1.44
CA ASP A 70 8.33 4.06 0.67
C ASP A 70 7.75 4.00 -0.75
N LEU A 71 6.43 4.14 -0.88
CA LEU A 71 5.77 4.12 -2.19
C LEU A 71 6.33 5.21 -3.12
N ARG A 72 6.63 6.39 -2.61
CA ARG A 72 7.26 7.47 -3.40
C ARG A 72 8.66 7.08 -3.85
N THR A 73 9.50 6.58 -2.96
CA THR A 73 10.84 6.08 -3.30
C THR A 73 10.78 5.03 -4.43
N ILE A 74 9.89 4.04 -4.29
CA ILE A 74 9.72 2.97 -5.27
C ILE A 74 9.19 3.53 -6.60
N SER A 75 8.22 4.44 -6.58
CA SER A 75 7.68 5.02 -7.82
C SER A 75 8.69 5.92 -8.52
N ASP A 76 9.47 6.72 -7.80
CA ASP A 76 10.53 7.55 -8.39
C ASP A 76 11.56 6.68 -9.11
N TYR A 77 11.97 5.58 -8.50
CA TYR A 77 12.82 4.58 -9.15
C TYR A 77 12.14 3.97 -10.38
N ALA A 78 10.86 3.59 -10.27
CA ALA A 78 10.14 2.98 -11.38
C ALA A 78 10.02 3.94 -12.57
N PHE A 79 9.64 5.19 -12.36
CA PHE A 79 9.53 6.19 -13.43
C PHE A 79 10.88 6.61 -14.03
N ALA A 80 11.99 6.45 -13.29
CA ALA A 80 13.32 6.71 -13.82
C ALA A 80 13.86 5.58 -14.72
N ASN A 81 13.34 4.35 -14.59
CA ASN A 81 13.91 3.16 -15.24
C ASN A 81 12.98 2.50 -16.28
N TRP A 82 11.69 2.81 -16.29
CA TRP A 82 10.72 2.25 -17.25
C TRP A 82 9.91 3.33 -17.94
N GLU A 83 9.61 3.10 -19.22
CA GLU A 83 8.77 4.02 -20.01
C GLU A 83 7.29 3.95 -19.63
N ARG A 84 6.82 2.76 -19.21
CA ARG A 84 5.41 2.51 -18.91
C ARG A 84 5.29 1.84 -17.54
N VAL A 85 4.79 2.59 -16.58
CA VAL A 85 4.61 2.15 -15.21
C VAL A 85 3.13 1.96 -14.90
N SER A 86 2.78 0.78 -14.45
CA SER A 86 1.43 0.41 -13.99
C SER A 86 1.48 0.03 -12.52
N LEU A 87 0.32 0.02 -11.86
CA LEU A 87 0.20 -0.26 -10.44
C LEU A 87 -0.64 -1.53 -10.22
N TYR A 88 -0.17 -2.40 -9.34
CA TYR A 88 -1.00 -3.39 -8.65
C TYR A 88 -0.95 -3.11 -7.16
N ALA A 89 -2.11 -3.09 -6.48
CA ALA A 89 -2.13 -2.89 -5.05
C ALA A 89 -3.26 -3.70 -4.38
N CYS A 90 -2.96 -4.25 -3.21
CA CYS A 90 -3.87 -5.10 -2.44
C CYS A 90 -4.21 -4.48 -1.09
N SER A 91 -5.50 -4.48 -0.72
CA SER A 91 -5.98 -4.14 0.63
C SER A 91 -5.43 -2.80 1.15
N ILE A 92 -4.64 -2.81 2.23
CA ILE A 92 -3.99 -1.61 2.80
C ILE A 92 -2.97 -1.00 1.82
N GLY A 93 -2.31 -1.81 1.00
CA GLY A 93 -1.42 -1.31 -0.05
C GLY A 93 -2.16 -0.43 -1.07
N ALA A 94 -3.42 -0.74 -1.38
CA ALA A 94 -4.26 0.14 -2.20
C ALA A 94 -4.57 1.46 -1.48
N TYR A 95 -4.84 1.45 -0.18
CA TYR A 95 -5.04 2.66 0.60
C TYR A 95 -3.79 3.56 0.61
N PHE A 96 -2.60 2.99 0.81
CA PHE A 96 -1.35 3.74 0.73
C PHE A 96 -1.12 4.30 -0.68
N SER A 97 -1.43 3.50 -1.72
CA SER A 97 -1.35 3.94 -3.12
C SER A 97 -2.28 5.10 -3.43
N LEU A 98 -3.52 5.08 -2.93
CA LEU A 98 -4.48 6.18 -3.07
C LEU A 98 -3.96 7.49 -2.46
N ASN A 99 -3.21 7.41 -1.35
CA ASN A 99 -2.58 8.57 -0.71
C ASN A 99 -1.30 9.04 -1.41
N ALA A 100 -0.51 8.10 -1.95
CA ALA A 100 0.79 8.41 -2.56
C ALA A 100 0.68 8.91 -4.00
N TYR A 101 -0.26 8.38 -4.80
CA TYR A 101 -0.16 8.34 -6.25
C TYR A 101 -1.25 9.10 -7.01
N ASN A 102 -2.16 9.81 -6.35
CA ASN A 102 -3.32 10.45 -7.00
C ASN A 102 -2.98 11.37 -8.18
N ALA A 103 -1.77 11.92 -8.23
CA ALA A 103 -1.27 12.81 -9.29
C ALA A 103 -0.10 12.21 -10.10
N MET A 104 0.24 10.93 -9.87
CA MET A 104 1.37 10.28 -10.55
C MET A 104 0.94 9.71 -11.91
N PRO A 105 1.83 9.69 -12.92
CA PRO A 105 1.49 9.30 -14.29
C PRO A 105 1.49 7.78 -14.50
N PHE A 106 0.91 7.01 -13.60
CA PHE A 106 0.68 5.58 -13.83
C PHE A 106 -0.26 5.38 -15.02
N GLU A 107 0.08 4.46 -15.91
CA GLU A 107 -0.74 4.12 -17.07
C GLU A 107 -2.12 3.57 -16.66
N LYS A 108 -2.13 2.71 -15.64
CA LYS A 108 -3.32 2.07 -15.08
C LYS A 108 -3.03 1.47 -13.72
N ALA A 109 -4.09 1.17 -12.98
CA ALA A 109 -4.02 0.44 -11.73
C ALA A 109 -4.93 -0.79 -11.74
N LEU A 110 -4.52 -1.81 -11.00
CA LEU A 110 -5.31 -2.99 -10.69
C LEU A 110 -5.36 -3.12 -9.16
N PHE A 111 -6.52 -2.93 -8.59
CA PHE A 111 -6.72 -3.06 -7.15
C PHE A 111 -7.40 -4.38 -6.80
N HIS A 112 -6.82 -5.09 -5.86
CA HIS A 112 -7.36 -6.34 -5.33
C HIS A 112 -7.88 -6.13 -3.90
N SER A 113 -9.20 -6.27 -3.73
CA SER A 113 -9.90 -6.07 -2.45
C SER A 113 -9.45 -4.79 -1.71
N PRO A 114 -9.48 -3.61 -2.36
CA PRO A 114 -8.86 -2.40 -1.82
C PRO A 114 -9.59 -1.87 -0.59
N ILE A 115 -8.83 -1.32 0.36
CA ILE A 115 -9.38 -0.41 1.36
C ILE A 115 -9.45 0.98 0.73
N VAL A 116 -10.65 1.46 0.44
CA VAL A 116 -10.90 2.79 -0.16
C VAL A 116 -11.42 3.82 0.84
N ASP A 117 -11.91 3.35 1.99
CA ASP A 117 -12.46 4.17 3.08
C ASP A 117 -11.92 3.65 4.41
N MET A 118 -10.74 4.15 4.76
CA MET A 118 -10.04 3.76 6.00
C MET A 118 -10.76 4.32 7.23
N GLU A 119 -11.37 5.49 7.13
CA GLU A 119 -12.13 6.07 8.24
C GLU A 119 -13.28 5.14 8.65
N ARG A 120 -14.04 4.67 7.67
CA ARG A 120 -15.13 3.71 7.91
C ARG A 120 -14.61 2.41 8.49
N LEU A 121 -13.46 1.89 8.00
CA LEU A 121 -12.86 0.67 8.53
C LEU A 121 -12.48 0.85 10.01
N VAL A 122 -11.79 1.92 10.37
CA VAL A 122 -11.38 2.18 11.76
C VAL A 122 -12.59 2.38 12.68
N LYS A 123 -13.64 3.10 12.22
CA LYS A 123 -14.90 3.23 12.96
C LYS A 123 -15.59 1.88 13.19
N ASN A 124 -15.58 1.01 12.19
CA ASN A 124 -16.10 -0.36 12.35
C ASN A 124 -15.26 -1.16 13.36
N MET A 125 -13.93 -1.07 13.31
CA MET A 125 -13.05 -1.74 14.29
C MET A 125 -13.32 -1.25 15.72
N MET A 126 -13.54 0.06 15.90
CA MET A 126 -13.95 0.62 17.20
C MET A 126 -15.28 0.04 17.65
N LEU A 127 -16.27 -0.01 16.75
CA LEU A 127 -17.60 -0.59 17.05
C LEU A 127 -17.51 -2.07 17.46
N TRP A 128 -16.77 -2.87 16.68
CA TRP A 128 -16.60 -4.31 16.97
C TRP A 128 -15.87 -4.59 18.28
N SER A 129 -15.00 -3.67 18.70
CA SER A 129 -14.22 -3.77 19.95
C SER A 129 -14.89 -3.08 21.14
N GLY A 130 -16.06 -2.44 20.93
CA GLY A 130 -16.74 -1.69 21.97
C GLY A 130 -15.97 -0.45 22.45
N VAL A 131 -15.10 0.11 21.59
CA VAL A 131 -14.27 1.27 21.89
C VAL A 131 -14.93 2.54 21.39
N THR A 132 -15.02 3.56 22.25
CA THR A 132 -15.49 4.90 21.86
C THR A 132 -14.34 5.77 21.40
N GLU A 133 -14.66 6.81 20.61
CA GLU A 133 -13.66 7.79 20.16
C GLU A 133 -12.99 8.51 21.33
N ALA A 134 -13.77 8.90 22.37
CA ALA A 134 -13.25 9.52 23.58
C ALA A 134 -12.31 8.60 24.37
N GLU A 135 -12.59 7.29 24.36
CA GLU A 135 -11.73 6.31 25.00
C GLU A 135 -10.42 6.14 24.22
N LEU A 136 -10.47 6.06 22.90
CA LEU A 136 -9.28 5.99 22.04
C LEU A 136 -8.44 7.27 22.17
N GLU A 137 -9.08 8.45 22.22
CA GLU A 137 -8.39 9.71 22.45
C GLU A 137 -7.66 9.74 23.78
N SER A 138 -8.30 9.26 24.84
CA SER A 138 -7.73 9.24 26.20
C SER A 138 -6.55 8.25 26.31
N LYS A 139 -6.71 7.02 25.77
CA LYS A 139 -5.72 5.94 25.90
C LYS A 139 -4.62 5.99 24.83
N LYS A 140 -4.84 6.69 23.72
CA LYS A 140 -3.98 6.83 22.54
C LYS A 140 -3.81 5.55 21.72
N GLU A 141 -3.67 4.39 22.35
CA GLU A 141 -3.57 3.09 21.70
C GLU A 141 -4.43 2.07 22.44
N ILE A 142 -5.22 1.28 21.68
CA ILE A 142 -6.07 0.22 22.23
C ILE A 142 -5.94 -1.02 21.33
N PRO A 143 -5.38 -2.13 21.84
CA PRO A 143 -5.35 -3.39 21.10
C PRO A 143 -6.76 -3.87 20.77
N SER A 144 -6.99 -4.34 19.54
CA SER A 144 -8.25 -4.97 19.13
C SER A 144 -7.99 -6.34 18.50
N SER A 145 -9.06 -7.09 18.20
CA SER A 145 -8.95 -8.39 17.56
C SER A 145 -8.50 -8.34 16.09
N VAL A 146 -8.58 -7.16 15.47
CA VAL A 146 -8.21 -6.95 14.06
C VAL A 146 -6.82 -6.31 13.97
N ASP A 147 -6.62 -5.21 14.70
CA ASP A 147 -5.38 -4.44 14.76
C ASP A 147 -5.40 -3.51 15.97
N THR A 148 -4.26 -2.90 16.32
CA THR A 148 -4.20 -1.87 17.34
C THR A 148 -4.85 -0.58 16.82
N LEU A 149 -5.92 -0.15 17.48
CA LEU A 149 -6.52 1.16 17.25
C LEU A 149 -5.58 2.23 17.78
N ARG A 150 -5.29 3.26 16.97
CA ARG A 150 -4.37 4.34 17.30
C ARG A 150 -5.02 5.69 17.07
N TRP A 151 -4.93 6.58 18.03
CA TRP A 151 -5.51 7.91 17.96
C TRP A 151 -4.84 8.79 16.90
N ASP A 152 -3.50 8.79 16.82
CA ASP A 152 -2.74 9.55 15.82
C ASP A 152 -3.07 9.12 14.39
N TYR A 153 -3.18 7.80 14.15
CA TYR A 153 -3.57 7.24 12.86
C TYR A 153 -5.01 7.63 12.50
N TYR A 154 -5.95 7.53 13.45
CA TYR A 154 -7.33 7.94 13.24
C TYR A 154 -7.45 9.43 12.93
N GLN A 155 -6.73 10.30 13.67
CA GLN A 155 -6.69 11.74 13.40
C GLN A 155 -6.12 12.05 12.01
N TYR A 156 -5.07 11.34 11.59
CA TYR A 156 -4.52 11.49 10.26
C TYR A 156 -5.56 11.15 9.19
N ILE A 157 -6.24 10.01 9.30
CA ILE A 157 -7.24 9.54 8.34
C ILE A 157 -8.36 10.56 8.15
N ILE A 158 -8.94 11.07 9.22
CA ILE A 158 -10.07 12.02 9.15
C ILE A 158 -9.64 13.39 8.61
N SER A 159 -8.38 13.79 8.81
CA SER A 159 -7.84 15.05 8.29
C SER A 159 -7.32 14.97 6.86
N HIS A 160 -7.11 13.75 6.33
CA HIS A 160 -6.61 13.51 4.97
C HIS A 160 -7.55 12.59 4.18
N PRO A 161 -8.79 13.00 3.90
CA PRO A 161 -9.72 12.18 3.14
C PRO A 161 -9.26 12.04 1.69
N ILE A 162 -9.39 10.84 1.13
CA ILE A 162 -9.13 10.60 -0.29
C ILE A 162 -10.31 11.16 -1.08
N THR A 163 -10.09 12.24 -1.81
CA THR A 163 -11.14 12.95 -2.57
C THR A 163 -11.01 12.80 -4.08
N GLN A 164 -9.85 12.34 -4.57
CA GLN A 164 -9.56 12.22 -6.00
C GLN A 164 -8.71 11.00 -6.29
N TRP A 165 -9.01 10.36 -7.42
CA TRP A 165 -8.19 9.33 -8.02
C TRP A 165 -8.39 9.35 -9.53
N ASN A 166 -7.34 9.63 -10.30
CA ASN A 166 -7.42 9.87 -11.73
C ASN A 166 -6.80 8.76 -12.59
N ILE A 167 -6.19 7.75 -11.97
CA ILE A 167 -5.57 6.64 -12.70
C ILE A 167 -6.66 5.66 -13.12
N PRO A 168 -6.76 5.27 -14.42
CA PRO A 168 -7.69 4.25 -14.88
C PRO A 168 -7.51 2.95 -14.07
N THR A 169 -8.55 2.48 -13.39
CA THR A 169 -8.44 1.40 -12.42
C THR A 169 -9.46 0.29 -12.66
N ALA A 170 -8.99 -0.95 -12.63
CA ALA A 170 -9.83 -2.13 -12.46
C ALA A 170 -9.79 -2.59 -11.01
N ILE A 171 -10.92 -3.07 -10.48
CA ILE A 171 -11.05 -3.61 -9.12
C ILE A 171 -11.46 -5.08 -9.21
N LEU A 172 -10.78 -5.94 -8.47
CA LEU A 172 -11.05 -7.37 -8.31
C LEU A 172 -11.57 -7.68 -6.90
#